data_6530fd96c4454a19ef528185a58dede5
#
_entry.id   6530fd96c4454a19ef528185a58dede5
#
_cell.length_a   1.000
_cell.length_b   1.000
_cell.length_c   1.000
_cell.angle_alpha   90.00
_cell.angle_beta   90.00
_cell.angle_gamma   90.00
#
_symmetry.space_group_name_H-M   'P 1'
#
loop_
_entity.id
_entity.type
_entity.pdbx_description
1 polymer ?
#
loop_
_entity_poly.entity_id
_entity_poly.type
_entity_poly.pdbx_seq_one_letter_code
_entity_poly.pdbx_strand_id
1 'polypeptide(L)' 'MNMPYYFDEFETEDIQDWVRWAGDEIPKAKLRGEDVEAWENIVKSGAKELLRRYKENE' A
#
# COMPACT_ATOMS: atom_id res chain seq x y z
N MET A 1 4.15 14.87 -5.01
CA MET A 1 4.55 13.94 -3.94
C MET A 1 4.76 12.55 -4.52
N ASN A 2 5.90 11.96 -4.24
CA ASN A 2 6.19 10.62 -4.74
C ASN A 2 5.55 9.57 -3.84
N MET A 3 4.86 8.63 -4.48
CA MET A 3 4.25 7.52 -3.76
C MET A 3 5.26 6.39 -3.61
N PRO A 4 5.35 5.76 -2.44
CA PRO A 4 6.29 4.66 -2.24
C PRO A 4 5.80 3.39 -2.93
N TYR A 5 6.72 2.69 -3.59
CA TYR A 5 6.45 1.37 -4.17
C TYR A 5 7.26 0.28 -3.47
N TYR A 6 8.23 0.67 -2.67
CA TYR A 6 9.09 -0.25 -1.93
C TYR A 6 9.01 0.10 -0.46
N PHE A 7 8.68 -0.88 0.34
CA PHE A 7 8.42 -0.67 1.76
C PHE A 7 9.43 -1.38 2.67
N ASP A 8 10.52 -1.87 2.11
CA ASP A 8 11.50 -2.64 2.87
C ASP A 8 12.17 -1.84 4.00
N GLU A 9 12.25 -0.52 3.85
CA GLU A 9 12.84 0.37 4.86
C GLU A 9 11.80 1.03 5.76
N PHE A 10 10.52 0.76 5.53
CA PHE A 10 9.44 1.39 6.30
C PHE A 10 9.16 0.59 7.57
N GLU A 11 8.74 1.29 8.62
CA GLU A 11 8.20 0.65 9.80
C GLU A 11 6.91 -0.09 9.44
N THR A 12 6.67 -1.22 10.12
CA THR A 12 5.47 -2.03 9.84
C THR A 12 4.19 -1.22 9.98
N GLU A 13 4.10 -0.39 11.02
CA GLU A 13 2.92 0.45 11.23
C GLU A 13 2.70 1.43 10.09
N ASP A 14 3.78 2.00 9.57
CA ASP A 14 3.69 2.93 8.44
C ASP A 14 3.20 2.23 7.18
N ILE A 15 3.65 0.99 6.94
CA ILE A 15 3.19 0.22 5.80
C ILE A 15 1.69 -0.06 5.93
N GLN A 16 1.23 -0.43 7.13
CA GLN A 16 -0.18 -0.68 7.38
C GLN A 16 -1.03 0.56 7.10
N ASP A 17 -0.54 1.72 7.52
CA ASP A 17 -1.24 2.99 7.28
C ASP A 17 -1.32 3.31 5.79
N TRP A 18 -0.22 3.10 5.06
CA TRP A 18 -0.20 3.34 3.62
C TRP A 18 -1.16 2.42 2.88
N VAL A 19 -1.18 1.13 3.23
CA VAL A 19 -2.07 0.17 2.60
C VAL A 19 -3.53 0.53 2.87
N ARG A 20 -3.84 0.90 4.10
CA ARG A 20 -5.20 1.30 4.48
C ARG A 20 -5.64 2.53 3.72
N TRP A 21 -4.79 3.54 3.68
CA TRP A 21 -5.08 4.78 2.97
C TRP A 21 -5.29 4.53 1.48
N ALA A 22 -4.38 3.78 0.86
CA ALA A 22 -4.51 3.46 -0.56
C ALA A 22 -5.80 2.69 -0.84
N GLY A 23 -6.13 1.73 0.02
CA GLY A 23 -7.38 0.97 -0.12
C GLY A 23 -8.62 1.85 -0.04
N ASP A 24 -8.60 2.87 0.83
CA ASP A 24 -9.72 3.81 0.96
C ASP A 24 -9.82 4.74 -0.25
N GLU A 25 -8.68 5.11 -0.85
CA GLU A 25 -8.67 6.04 -1.98
C GLU A 25 -9.12 5.39 -3.29
N ILE A 26 -8.96 4.08 -3.44
CA ILE A 26 -9.30 3.39 -4.68
C ILE A 26 -10.77 3.61 -5.08
N PRO A 27 -11.77 3.34 -4.22
CA PRO A 27 -13.16 3.57 -4.62
C PRO A 27 -13.47 5.04 -4.85
N LYS A 28 -12.85 5.95 -4.10
CA LYS A 28 -13.04 7.38 -4.30
C LYS A 28 -12.50 7.83 -5.65
N ALA A 29 -11.32 7.35 -6.01
CA ALA A 29 -10.71 7.69 -7.30
C ALA A 29 -11.54 7.12 -8.45
N LYS A 30 -12.08 5.91 -8.29
CA LYS A 30 -12.96 5.33 -9.31
C LYS A 30 -14.21 6.14 -9.52
N LEU A 31 -14.80 6.67 -8.45
CA LEU A 31 -15.98 7.52 -8.56
C LEU A 31 -15.68 8.83 -9.31
N ARG A 32 -14.45 9.33 -9.20
CA ARG A 32 -14.01 10.53 -9.91
C ARG A 32 -13.56 10.24 -11.33
N GLY A 33 -13.52 8.97 -11.73
CA GLY A 33 -13.04 8.58 -13.06
C GLY A 33 -11.52 8.65 -13.19
N GLU A 34 -10.80 8.63 -12.07
CA GLU A 34 -9.33 8.71 -12.07
C GLU A 34 -8.71 7.33 -12.15
N ASP A 35 -7.46 7.29 -12.65
CA ASP A 35 -6.68 6.07 -12.71
C ASP A 35 -6.27 5.66 -11.29
N VAL A 36 -6.47 4.38 -10.95
CA VAL A 36 -6.17 3.86 -9.62
C VAL A 36 -4.93 2.97 -9.59
N GLU A 37 -4.21 2.88 -10.69
CA GLU A 37 -3.06 1.97 -10.79
C GLU A 37 -2.02 2.23 -9.71
N ALA A 38 -1.70 3.50 -9.44
CA ALA A 38 -0.73 3.86 -8.41
C ALA A 38 -1.19 3.39 -7.03
N TRP A 39 -2.46 3.59 -6.71
CA TRP A 39 -3.02 3.13 -5.44
C TRP A 39 -2.99 1.61 -5.31
N GLU A 40 -3.33 0.91 -6.41
CA GLU A 40 -3.30 -0.55 -6.43
C GLU A 40 -1.87 -1.07 -6.22
N ASN A 41 -0.88 -0.41 -6.80
CA ASN A 41 0.51 -0.81 -6.63
C ASN A 41 0.98 -0.63 -5.18
N ILE A 42 0.52 0.41 -4.51
CA ILE A 42 0.82 0.61 -3.10
C ILE A 42 0.24 -0.53 -2.26
N VAL A 43 -1.01 -0.89 -2.51
CA VAL A 43 -1.66 -1.98 -1.78
C VAL A 43 -0.91 -3.29 -2.01
N LYS A 44 -0.57 -3.61 -3.25
CA LYS A 44 0.14 -4.84 -3.57
C LYS A 44 1.52 -4.89 -2.94
N SER A 45 2.29 -3.82 -3.08
CA SER A 45 3.66 -3.77 -2.55
C SER A 45 3.68 -3.78 -1.03
N GLY A 46 2.78 -3.03 -0.42
CA GLY A 46 2.67 -3.00 1.04
C GLY A 46 2.24 -4.34 1.61
N ALA A 47 1.23 -4.96 1.01
CA ALA A 47 0.74 -6.25 1.45
C ALA A 47 1.83 -7.32 1.31
N LYS A 48 2.58 -7.29 0.22
CA LYS A 48 3.67 -8.24 -0.01
C LYS A 48 4.75 -8.11 1.07
N GLU A 49 5.13 -6.88 1.41
CA GLU A 49 6.14 -6.64 2.45
C GLU A 49 5.64 -7.05 3.83
N LEU A 50 4.39 -6.75 4.16
CA LEU A 50 3.81 -7.15 5.42
C LEU A 50 3.77 -8.67 5.56
N LEU A 51 3.41 -9.37 4.49
CA LEU A 51 3.37 -10.82 4.49
C LEU A 51 4.77 -11.40 4.68
N ARG A 52 5.78 -10.83 4.03
CA ARG A 52 7.17 -11.26 4.19
C ARG A 52 7.61 -11.13 5.65
N ARG A 53 7.31 -10.00 6.27
CA ARG A 53 7.67 -9.75 7.68
C ARG A 53 6.96 -10.71 8.62
N TYR A 54 5.69 -10.97 8.34
CA TYR A 54 4.91 -11.90 9.14
C TYR A 54 5.52 -13.30 9.11
N LYS A 55 5.93 -13.77 7.93
CA LYS A 55 6.57 -15.08 7.80
C LYS A 55 7.91 -15.16 8.48
N GLU A 56 8.69 -14.07 8.43
CA GLU A 56 10.01 -14.05 9.08
C GLU A 56 9.93 -14.11 10.59
N ASN A 57 8.82 -13.63 11.16
CA ASN A 57 8.63 -13.62 12.61
C ASN A 57 8.09 -14.94 13.16
N GLU A 58 7.79 -15.87 12.30
CA GLU A 58 7.41 -17.20 12.73
C GLU A 58 8.66 -18.02 12.99
#